data_f302359525de7305606324f54355de23
#
_entry.id   f302359525de7305606324f54355de23
#
_cell.length_a   1.000
_cell.length_b   1.000
_cell.length_c   1.000
_cell.angle_alpha   90.00
_cell.angle_beta   90.00
_cell.angle_gamma   90.00
#
_symmetry.space_group_name_H-M   'P 1'
#
loop_
_entity.id
_entity.type
_entity.pdbx_description
1 polymer ?
#
loop_
_entity_poly.entity_id
_entity_poly.type
_entity_poly.pdbx_seq_one_letter_code
_entity_poly.pdbx_strand_id
1 'polypeptide(L)'
;QGASDEMIMSFKSSDIAQGMTSVKQADTYGFIEKKSGANGGIKMGGLTDNADGHAFEAVGFQASENTAEATSASSAVCVNGFKRNGSTNAAEALPAGGNVFGIKNADDMQCLFKGDGEIHTNTAGTSNTGSVSTFDGYDDAQLVRAYDLSKGHYARGLIDSQFDKFVKYNIQDL
;
A
#
# COMPACT_ATOMS: atom_id res chain seq x y z
N GLN A 1 -23.69 21.52 -13.66
CA GLN A 1 -23.40 20.55 -12.59
C GLN A 1 -23.61 21.25 -11.25
N GLY A 2 -24.33 20.58 -10.34
CA GLY A 2 -24.75 21.16 -9.06
C GLY A 2 -23.61 21.42 -8.07
N ALA A 3 -23.93 22.10 -6.98
CA ALA A 3 -23.00 22.45 -5.93
C ALA A 3 -22.73 21.29 -4.92
N SER A 4 -23.49 20.21 -5.03
CA SER A 4 -23.42 19.05 -4.14
C SER A 4 -22.49 17.94 -4.67
N ASP A 5 -22.32 16.88 -3.89
CA ASP A 5 -21.50 15.71 -4.19
C ASP A 5 -22.17 14.78 -5.21
N GLU A 6 -22.67 15.35 -6.28
CA GLU A 6 -23.43 14.63 -7.30
C GLU A 6 -22.52 13.73 -8.13
N MET A 7 -23.08 12.60 -8.50
CA MET A 7 -22.47 11.63 -9.40
C MET A 7 -22.29 12.24 -10.80
N ILE A 8 -21.05 12.24 -11.28
CA ILE A 8 -20.68 12.75 -12.61
C ILE A 8 -20.99 11.69 -13.67
N MET A 9 -20.69 10.42 -13.35
CA MET A 9 -20.88 9.28 -14.24
C MET A 9 -21.30 8.06 -13.44
N SER A 10 -22.24 7.30 -13.97
CA SER A 10 -22.72 6.04 -13.42
C SER A 10 -22.64 4.94 -14.47
N PHE A 11 -22.03 3.83 -14.11
CA PHE A 11 -22.00 2.61 -14.92
C PHE A 11 -23.06 1.66 -14.38
N LYS A 12 -24.02 1.31 -15.22
CA LYS A 12 -25.20 0.53 -14.85
C LYS A 12 -25.37 -0.67 -15.75
N SER A 13 -25.90 -1.75 -15.20
CA SER A 13 -26.31 -2.93 -15.94
C SER A 13 -27.55 -3.54 -15.29
N SER A 14 -28.50 -3.98 -16.09
CA SER A 14 -29.68 -4.72 -15.60
C SER A 14 -29.35 -6.09 -15.02
N ASP A 15 -28.14 -6.61 -15.29
CA ASP A 15 -27.66 -7.91 -14.84
C ASP A 15 -27.00 -7.84 -13.46
N ILE A 16 -26.80 -6.61 -12.94
CA ILE A 16 -26.21 -6.35 -11.64
C ILE A 16 -27.31 -5.96 -10.66
N ALA A 17 -27.33 -6.61 -9.52
CA ALA A 17 -28.27 -6.32 -8.43
C ALA A 17 -27.50 -6.25 -7.10
N GLN A 18 -26.53 -5.30 -7.00
CA GLN A 18 -25.76 -5.11 -5.78
C GLN A 18 -26.65 -4.63 -4.62
N GLY A 19 -26.45 -5.20 -3.43
CA GLY A 19 -27.30 -4.96 -2.26
C GLY A 19 -27.04 -3.65 -1.50
N MET A 20 -25.99 -2.88 -1.85
CA MET A 20 -25.56 -1.67 -1.13
C MET A 20 -26.34 -0.42 -1.59
N THR A 21 -27.68 -0.49 -1.54
CA THR A 21 -28.58 0.55 -2.07
C THR A 21 -28.53 1.86 -1.32
N SER A 22 -27.98 1.89 -0.11
CA SER A 22 -27.64 3.14 0.61
C SER A 22 -26.47 3.90 -0.01
N VAL A 23 -25.63 3.23 -0.78
CA VAL A 23 -24.45 3.81 -1.45
C VAL A 23 -24.83 4.27 -2.85
N LYS A 24 -25.40 3.37 -3.67
CA LYS A 24 -25.85 3.63 -5.05
C LYS A 24 -27.07 2.77 -5.38
N GLN A 25 -27.73 3.07 -6.50
CA GLN A 25 -28.86 2.26 -7.01
C GLN A 25 -28.42 0.83 -7.28
N ALA A 26 -29.33 -0.13 -7.13
CA ALA A 26 -29.03 -1.58 -7.21
C ALA A 26 -28.38 -2.01 -8.54
N ASP A 27 -28.71 -1.35 -9.64
CA ASP A 27 -28.18 -1.62 -11.00
C ASP A 27 -26.82 -0.95 -11.29
N THR A 28 -26.24 -0.25 -10.30
CA THR A 28 -24.97 0.46 -10.46
C THR A 28 -23.80 -0.44 -10.05
N TYR A 29 -22.88 -0.68 -10.98
CA TYR A 29 -21.63 -1.42 -10.69
C TYR A 29 -20.39 -0.52 -10.62
N GLY A 30 -20.47 0.74 -11.08
CA GLY A 30 -19.37 1.68 -10.98
C GLY A 30 -19.84 3.13 -11.08
N PHE A 31 -19.01 4.04 -10.56
CA PHE A 31 -19.33 5.47 -10.57
C PHE A 31 -18.10 6.36 -10.50
N ILE A 32 -18.26 7.61 -10.97
CA ILE A 32 -17.33 8.72 -10.75
C ILE A 32 -18.13 9.89 -10.17
N GLU A 33 -17.67 10.44 -9.07
CA GLU A 33 -18.33 11.55 -8.39
C GLU A 33 -17.31 12.55 -7.81
N LYS A 34 -17.79 13.75 -7.45
CA LYS A 34 -16.99 14.70 -6.67
C LYS A 34 -16.82 14.18 -5.25
N LYS A 35 -15.58 14.18 -4.73
CA LYS A 35 -15.28 13.65 -3.39
C LYS A 35 -15.89 14.50 -2.27
N SER A 36 -15.89 15.83 -2.44
CA SER A 36 -16.39 16.77 -1.45
C SER A 36 -17.02 17.99 -2.11
N GLY A 37 -18.19 18.39 -1.64
CA GLY A 37 -18.91 19.55 -2.15
C GLY A 37 -18.10 20.84 -2.10
N ALA A 38 -17.40 21.08 -1.00
CA ALA A 38 -16.63 22.30 -0.75
C ALA A 38 -15.19 22.24 -1.29
N ASN A 39 -14.53 21.07 -1.19
CA ASN A 39 -13.10 20.95 -1.46
C ASN A 39 -12.76 20.28 -2.81
N GLY A 40 -13.76 19.79 -3.54
CA GLY A 40 -13.54 19.11 -4.80
C GLY A 40 -12.96 17.69 -4.63
N GLY A 41 -12.06 17.33 -5.53
CA GLY A 41 -11.52 15.97 -5.63
C GLY A 41 -12.42 15.03 -6.43
N ILE A 42 -11.88 13.93 -6.89
CA ILE A 42 -12.57 12.87 -7.60
C ILE A 42 -12.61 11.61 -6.75
N LYS A 43 -13.77 10.96 -6.68
CA LYS A 43 -13.94 9.63 -6.13
C LYS A 43 -14.41 8.71 -7.26
N MET A 44 -13.66 7.64 -7.49
CA MET A 44 -14.02 6.53 -8.37
C MET A 44 -14.35 5.33 -7.50
N GLY A 45 -15.44 4.65 -7.78
CA GLY A 45 -15.86 3.50 -7.00
C GLY A 45 -16.45 2.40 -7.88
N GLY A 46 -16.21 1.17 -7.47
CA GLY A 46 -16.86 -0.02 -7.98
C GLY A 46 -17.70 -0.66 -6.88
N LEU A 47 -18.73 -1.38 -7.30
CA LEU A 47 -19.63 -2.14 -6.42
C LEU A 47 -19.77 -3.55 -6.98
N THR A 48 -19.64 -4.54 -6.13
CA THR A 48 -19.91 -5.95 -6.46
C THR A 48 -20.67 -6.58 -5.32
N ASP A 49 -21.55 -7.51 -5.63
CA ASP A 49 -22.26 -8.35 -4.66
C ASP A 49 -21.57 -9.72 -4.48
N ASN A 50 -20.44 -9.92 -5.15
CA ASN A 50 -19.69 -11.15 -5.14
C ASN A 50 -18.47 -11.04 -4.22
N ALA A 51 -18.34 -11.99 -3.28
CA ALA A 51 -17.19 -12.05 -2.38
C ALA A 51 -15.87 -12.44 -3.07
N ASP A 52 -15.94 -13.13 -4.20
CA ASP A 52 -14.76 -13.62 -4.94
C ASP A 52 -14.26 -12.64 -6.01
N GLY A 53 -14.92 -11.50 -6.19
CA GLY A 53 -14.57 -10.49 -7.19
C GLY A 53 -13.96 -9.22 -6.59
N HIS A 54 -13.12 -8.52 -7.37
CA HIS A 54 -12.69 -7.17 -7.04
C HIS A 54 -13.76 -6.16 -7.41
N ALA A 55 -14.16 -5.31 -6.47
CA ALA A 55 -15.09 -4.22 -6.76
C ALA A 55 -14.45 -3.13 -7.62
N PHE A 56 -13.14 -2.92 -7.49
CA PHE A 56 -12.36 -1.98 -8.26
C PHE A 56 -10.96 -2.54 -8.51
N GLU A 57 -10.52 -2.49 -9.75
CA GLU A 57 -9.18 -2.89 -10.16
C GLU A 57 -8.57 -1.80 -11.04
N ALA A 58 -7.35 -1.39 -10.72
CA ALA A 58 -6.53 -0.53 -11.56
C ALA A 58 -5.41 -1.36 -12.18
N VAL A 59 -5.44 -1.54 -13.50
CA VAL A 59 -4.50 -2.39 -14.22
C VAL A 59 -3.75 -1.59 -15.28
N GLY A 60 -2.43 -1.82 -15.37
CA GLY A 60 -1.57 -1.25 -16.40
C GLY A 60 -0.86 -2.35 -17.18
N PHE A 61 -0.79 -2.20 -18.50
CA PHE A 61 -0.06 -3.11 -19.39
C PHE A 61 1.09 -2.36 -20.05
N GLN A 62 2.28 -2.98 -20.06
CA GLN A 62 3.46 -2.47 -20.75
C GLN A 62 3.86 -3.47 -21.83
N ALA A 63 4.33 -2.96 -22.98
CA ALA A 63 4.81 -3.80 -24.08
C ALA A 63 6.12 -4.53 -23.72
N SER A 64 6.91 -3.96 -22.82
CA SER A 64 8.13 -4.55 -22.25
C SER A 64 8.30 -4.08 -20.81
N GLU A 65 8.97 -4.88 -20.01
CA GLU A 65 9.29 -4.57 -18.62
C GLU A 65 10.27 -3.39 -18.50
N ASN A 66 10.14 -2.62 -17.44
CA ASN A 66 11.15 -1.65 -17.02
C ASN A 66 11.79 -2.17 -15.72
N THR A 67 13.07 -2.51 -15.81
CA THR A 67 13.86 -3.05 -14.69
C THR A 67 14.77 -2.02 -14.03
N ALA A 68 14.64 -0.73 -14.38
CA ALA A 68 15.46 0.33 -13.81
C ALA A 68 15.14 0.56 -12.34
N GLU A 69 16.14 0.51 -11.48
CA GLU A 69 16.07 0.83 -10.05
C GLU A 69 16.57 2.26 -9.79
N ALA A 70 15.89 3.23 -10.35
CA ALA A 70 16.27 4.65 -10.27
C ALA A 70 15.07 5.51 -9.91
N THR A 71 15.34 6.72 -9.40
CA THR A 71 14.29 7.69 -9.08
C THR A 71 13.47 8.14 -10.30
N SER A 72 13.96 7.89 -11.50
CA SER A 72 13.29 8.14 -12.78
C SER A 72 12.64 6.90 -13.40
N ALA A 73 12.64 5.77 -12.70
CA ALA A 73 12.05 4.53 -13.20
C ALA A 73 10.53 4.67 -13.40
N SER A 74 10.01 3.94 -14.37
CA SER A 74 8.57 3.87 -14.66
C SER A 74 8.01 2.52 -14.27
N SER A 75 6.74 2.50 -13.88
CA SER A 75 5.97 1.30 -13.54
C SER A 75 4.72 1.19 -14.40
N ALA A 76 4.17 -0.02 -14.50
CA ALA A 76 2.92 -0.24 -15.24
C ALA A 76 1.73 0.50 -14.62
N VAL A 77 1.69 0.62 -13.30
CA VAL A 77 0.71 1.44 -12.56
C VAL A 77 1.50 2.38 -11.65
N CYS A 78 1.20 3.67 -11.71
CA CYS A 78 1.84 4.70 -10.90
C CYS A 78 0.80 5.52 -10.15
N VAL A 79 1.02 5.72 -8.85
CA VAL A 79 0.31 6.72 -8.05
C VAL A 79 1.26 7.87 -7.77
N ASN A 80 0.91 9.07 -8.23
CA ASN A 80 1.75 10.25 -8.10
C ASN A 80 1.01 11.36 -7.38
N GLY A 81 1.64 11.97 -6.37
CA GLY A 81 1.06 13.04 -5.55
C GLY A 81 1.83 14.35 -5.68
N PHE A 82 1.09 15.43 -5.81
CA PHE A 82 1.62 16.79 -5.84
C PHE A 82 0.86 17.68 -4.86
N LYS A 83 1.50 18.74 -4.42
CA LYS A 83 0.84 19.85 -3.73
C LYS A 83 0.91 21.12 -4.59
N ARG A 84 0.08 22.11 -4.25
CA ARG A 84 0.18 23.44 -4.86
C ARG A 84 1.38 24.19 -4.29
N ASN A 85 2.20 24.76 -5.17
CA ASN A 85 3.17 25.76 -4.80
C ASN A 85 2.44 27.03 -4.36
N GLY A 86 2.74 27.51 -3.15
CA GLY A 86 2.05 28.66 -2.57
C GLY A 86 2.28 29.99 -3.31
N SER A 87 3.37 30.08 -4.08
CA SER A 87 3.78 31.32 -4.75
C SER A 87 3.33 31.44 -6.20
N THR A 88 3.24 30.31 -6.91
CA THR A 88 3.08 30.32 -8.39
C THR A 88 1.84 29.61 -8.90
N ASN A 89 1.01 29.04 -8.05
CA ASN A 89 -0.12 28.17 -8.44
C ASN A 89 0.28 26.92 -9.26
N ALA A 90 1.58 26.64 -9.41
CA ALA A 90 2.09 25.45 -10.06
C ALA A 90 1.98 24.23 -9.13
N ALA A 91 2.08 23.05 -9.70
CA ALA A 91 2.26 21.82 -8.93
C ALA A 91 3.73 21.67 -8.51
N GLU A 92 3.96 21.25 -7.29
CA GLU A 92 5.30 20.89 -6.80
C GLU A 92 5.25 19.56 -6.05
N ALA A 93 6.39 18.91 -5.90
CA ALA A 93 6.50 17.66 -5.17
C ALA A 93 6.03 17.80 -3.72
N LEU A 94 5.43 16.74 -3.19
CA LEU A 94 5.18 16.65 -1.76
C LEU A 94 6.51 16.61 -0.99
N PRO A 95 6.63 17.30 0.16
CA PRO A 95 7.81 17.20 1.00
C PRO A 95 7.96 15.80 1.59
N ALA A 96 9.12 15.48 2.15
CA ALA A 96 9.43 14.20 2.79
C ALA A 96 8.31 13.70 3.70
N GLY A 97 7.80 14.54 4.60
CA GLY A 97 6.70 14.19 5.48
C GLY A 97 5.30 14.17 4.84
N GLY A 98 5.17 14.46 3.54
CA GLY A 98 3.87 14.48 2.84
C GLY A 98 3.34 13.07 2.55
N ASN A 99 2.03 12.86 2.66
CA ASN A 99 1.40 11.58 2.35
C ASN A 99 1.11 11.51 0.84
N VAL A 100 1.73 10.57 0.14
CA VAL A 100 1.57 10.37 -1.31
C VAL A 100 0.42 9.43 -1.63
N PHE A 101 0.38 8.29 -0.94
CA PHE A 101 -0.63 7.26 -1.16
C PHE A 101 -1.01 6.61 0.17
N GLY A 102 -2.28 6.25 0.33
CA GLY A 102 -2.76 5.60 1.54
C GLY A 102 -3.83 4.57 1.29
N ILE A 103 -3.81 3.52 2.12
CA ILE A 103 -4.81 2.46 2.14
C ILE A 103 -5.63 2.61 3.42
N LYS A 104 -6.95 2.66 3.28
CA LYS A 104 -7.89 2.75 4.40
C LYS A 104 -8.78 1.52 4.49
N ASN A 105 -9.17 1.20 5.72
CA ASN A 105 -10.32 0.34 6.00
C ASN A 105 -11.39 1.24 6.66
N ALA A 106 -12.46 1.53 5.94
CA ALA A 106 -13.43 2.57 6.28
C ALA A 106 -12.74 3.93 6.51
N ASP A 107 -12.79 4.50 7.72
CA ASP A 107 -12.17 5.77 8.04
C ASP A 107 -10.76 5.65 8.61
N ASP A 108 -10.31 4.44 8.95
CA ASP A 108 -9.03 4.17 9.56
C ASP A 108 -7.92 3.95 8.52
N MET A 109 -6.84 4.72 8.61
CA MET A 109 -5.67 4.56 7.77
C MET A 109 -4.89 3.31 8.18
N GLN A 110 -4.69 2.37 7.25
CA GLN A 110 -3.96 1.13 7.49
C GLN A 110 -2.51 1.20 7.01
N CYS A 111 -2.26 1.92 5.92
CA CYS A 111 -0.93 2.06 5.35
C CYS A 111 -0.78 3.43 4.69
N LEU A 112 0.39 4.05 4.85
CA LEU A 112 0.75 5.33 4.23
C LEU A 112 2.13 5.23 3.60
N PHE A 113 2.24 5.72 2.36
CA PHE A 113 3.50 5.97 1.66
C PHE A 113 3.78 7.46 1.67
N LYS A 114 4.96 7.85 2.12
CA LYS A 114 5.38 9.24 2.28
C LYS A 114 6.27 9.71 1.13
N GLY A 115 6.48 11.01 1.04
CA GLY A 115 7.28 11.64 -0.01
C GLY A 115 8.76 11.28 0.01
N ASP A 116 9.29 10.78 1.11
CA ASP A 116 10.65 10.26 1.28
C ASP A 116 10.77 8.74 1.05
N GLY A 117 9.67 8.07 0.75
CA GLY A 117 9.62 6.62 0.56
C GLY A 117 9.37 5.82 1.84
N GLU A 118 9.22 6.46 3.00
CA GLU A 118 8.80 5.75 4.23
C GLU A 118 7.42 5.14 4.08
N ILE A 119 7.25 3.93 4.61
CA ILE A 119 5.98 3.21 4.69
C ILE A 119 5.55 3.14 6.15
N HIS A 120 4.40 3.75 6.46
CA HIS A 120 3.79 3.68 7.79
C HIS A 120 2.60 2.73 7.75
N THR A 121 2.57 1.78 8.67
CA THR A 121 1.46 0.84 8.83
C THR A 121 0.76 1.06 10.16
N ASN A 122 -0.56 0.99 10.17
CA ASN A 122 -1.35 1.08 11.40
C ASN A 122 -1.42 -0.33 12.03
N THR A 123 -0.90 -0.45 13.24
CA THR A 123 -1.22 -1.58 14.11
C THR A 123 -2.31 -1.14 15.08
N ALA A 124 -3.50 -1.63 14.91
CA ALA A 124 -4.59 -1.46 15.86
C ALA A 124 -4.22 -2.12 17.20
N GLY A 125 -3.74 -1.31 18.13
CA GLY A 125 -3.36 -1.74 19.47
C GLY A 125 -1.97 -1.22 19.87
N THR A 126 -1.85 -0.71 21.02
CA THR A 126 -0.77 -0.19 21.87
C THR A 126 0.72 -0.31 21.46
N SER A 127 1.05 -0.71 20.24
CA SER A 127 2.42 -0.84 19.74
C SER A 127 2.48 -0.44 18.27
N ASN A 128 3.18 0.64 17.97
CA ASN A 128 3.36 1.26 16.65
C ASN A 128 4.29 0.44 15.71
N THR A 129 4.32 -0.87 15.83
CA THR A 129 5.08 -1.73 14.94
C THR A 129 4.16 -2.33 13.91
N GLY A 130 4.04 -1.68 12.75
CA GLY A 130 3.49 -2.30 11.57
C GLY A 130 4.25 -3.59 11.29
N SER A 131 3.57 -4.70 11.35
CA SER A 131 4.12 -5.97 10.95
C SER A 131 4.09 -6.06 9.43
N VAL A 132 5.23 -5.89 8.78
CA VAL A 132 5.40 -6.40 7.43
C VAL A 132 5.62 -7.90 7.59
N SER A 133 4.57 -8.68 7.41
CA SER A 133 4.69 -10.13 7.37
C SER A 133 5.35 -10.53 6.06
N THR A 134 6.50 -11.15 6.15
CA THR A 134 7.11 -11.83 5.02
C THR A 134 6.30 -13.08 4.67
N PHE A 135 6.21 -13.46 3.40
CA PHE A 135 5.51 -14.66 2.96
C PHE A 135 6.17 -15.95 3.41
N ASP A 136 7.47 -15.91 3.73
CA ASP A 136 8.16 -16.95 4.47
C ASP A 136 8.26 -16.52 5.94
N GLY A 137 7.97 -17.40 6.86
CA GLY A 137 7.96 -17.11 8.29
C GLY A 137 9.37 -16.96 8.91
N TYR A 138 10.42 -16.82 8.11
CA TYR A 138 11.81 -16.74 8.56
C TYR A 138 12.36 -15.32 8.44
N ASP A 139 12.99 -14.85 9.49
CA ASP A 139 13.81 -13.65 9.46
C ASP A 139 15.24 -14.03 9.01
N ASP A 140 15.40 -14.22 7.70
CA ASP A 140 16.69 -14.59 7.08
C ASP A 140 17.82 -13.64 7.48
N ALA A 141 17.51 -12.36 7.68
CA ALA A 141 18.50 -11.37 8.08
C ALA A 141 18.99 -11.63 9.53
N GLN A 142 18.12 -12.08 10.42
CA GLN A 142 18.51 -12.48 11.77
C GLN A 142 19.31 -13.78 11.76
N LEU A 143 18.90 -14.75 10.97
CA LEU A 143 19.61 -16.03 10.83
C LEU A 143 21.00 -15.84 10.23
N VAL A 144 21.15 -15.05 9.17
CA VAL A 144 22.44 -14.71 8.56
C VAL A 144 23.33 -13.95 9.55
N ARG A 145 22.78 -12.97 10.28
CA ARG A 145 23.52 -12.22 11.30
C ARG A 145 23.94 -13.12 12.46
N ALA A 146 23.08 -14.04 12.90
CA ALA A 146 23.38 -15.01 13.92
C ALA A 146 24.53 -15.95 13.50
N TYR A 147 24.50 -16.42 12.24
CA TYR A 147 25.54 -17.27 11.68
C TYR A 147 26.89 -16.54 11.56
N ASP A 148 26.88 -15.31 11.09
CA ASP A 148 28.09 -14.49 10.94
C ASP A 148 28.73 -14.17 12.30
N LEU A 149 27.92 -13.82 13.30
CA LEU A 149 28.37 -13.62 14.65
C LEU A 149 28.96 -14.91 15.27
N SER A 150 28.35 -16.07 15.02
CA SER A 150 28.86 -17.35 15.54
C SER A 150 30.21 -17.70 14.92
N LYS A 151 30.42 -17.48 13.64
CA LYS A 151 31.72 -17.64 12.97
C LYS A 151 32.78 -16.69 13.52
N GLY A 152 32.42 -15.43 13.75
CA GLY A 152 33.33 -14.46 14.36
C GLY A 152 33.77 -14.86 15.77
N HIS A 153 32.89 -15.39 16.57
CA HIS A 153 33.19 -15.92 17.91
C HIS A 153 34.09 -17.14 17.85
N TYR A 154 33.80 -18.07 16.97
CA TYR A 154 34.62 -19.28 16.80
C TYR A 154 36.04 -18.96 16.32
N ALA A 155 36.20 -18.05 15.39
CA ALA A 155 37.50 -17.59 14.89
C ALA A 155 38.34 -16.87 15.97
N ARG A 156 37.67 -16.30 16.97
CA ARG A 156 38.33 -15.62 18.11
C ARG A 156 38.55 -16.53 19.35
N GLY A 157 38.16 -17.79 19.29
CA GLY A 157 38.21 -18.72 20.40
C GLY A 157 37.22 -18.40 21.53
N LEU A 158 36.21 -17.59 21.28
CA LEU A 158 35.11 -17.28 22.19
C LEU A 158 33.92 -18.16 21.83
N ILE A 159 33.57 -19.08 22.71
CA ILE A 159 32.41 -19.95 22.56
C ILE A 159 31.27 -19.37 23.39
N ASP A 160 30.25 -18.86 22.73
CA ASP A 160 28.93 -18.67 23.33
C ASP A 160 28.10 -19.93 23.09
N SER A 161 28.03 -20.78 24.11
CA SER A 161 27.38 -22.10 23.99
C SER A 161 25.88 -22.04 23.72
N GLN A 162 25.22 -20.90 23.98
CA GLN A 162 23.80 -20.69 23.64
C GLN A 162 23.65 -20.34 22.18
N PHE A 163 24.57 -19.55 21.65
CA PHE A 163 24.58 -19.14 20.24
C PHE A 163 24.91 -20.32 19.32
N ASP A 164 25.89 -21.13 19.68
CA ASP A 164 26.22 -22.36 18.97
C ASP A 164 25.05 -23.34 18.90
N LYS A 165 24.28 -23.45 19.98
CA LYS A 165 23.07 -24.27 19.99
C LYS A 165 22.00 -23.70 19.04
N PHE A 166 21.77 -22.42 19.07
CA PHE A 166 20.80 -21.75 18.17
C PHE A 166 21.15 -21.99 16.71
N VAL A 167 22.40 -21.73 16.31
CA VAL A 167 22.87 -21.95 14.93
C VAL A 167 22.76 -23.43 14.55
N LYS A 168 23.17 -24.35 15.44
CA LYS A 168 23.12 -25.79 15.18
C LYS A 168 21.68 -26.29 14.91
N TYR A 169 20.68 -25.76 15.62
CA TYR A 169 19.29 -26.16 15.44
C TYR A 169 18.63 -25.53 14.22
N ASN A 170 19.12 -24.40 13.74
CA ASN A 170 18.52 -23.67 12.63
C ASN A 170 19.37 -23.72 11.36
N ILE A 171 20.49 -24.46 11.31
CA ILE A 171 21.39 -24.52 10.15
C ILE A 171 20.74 -25.17 8.91
N GLN A 172 19.63 -25.85 9.08
CA GLN A 172 18.88 -26.44 7.97
C GLN A 172 18.06 -25.41 7.21
N ASP A 173 17.83 -24.25 7.80
CA ASP A 173 17.02 -23.16 7.30
C ASP A 173 17.91 -22.01 6.76
N LEU A 174 19.23 -22.17 6.82
CA LEU A 174 20.25 -21.29 6.26
C LEU A 174 20.83 -21.89 4.96
#